data_d19a0e8276f0fc67271ef8c39d893719
#
_entry.id   d19a0e8276f0fc67271ef8c39d893719
#
_cell.length_a   1.000
_cell.length_b   1.000
_cell.length_c   1.000
_cell.angle_alpha   90.00
_cell.angle_beta   90.00
_cell.angle_gamma   90.00
#
_symmetry.space_group_name_H-M   'P 1'
#
loop_
_entity.id
_entity.type
_entity.pdbx_description
1 polymer ?
#
loop_
_entity_poly.entity_id
_entity_poly.type
_entity_poly.pdbx_seq_one_letter_code
_entity_poly.pdbx_strand_id
1 'polypeptide(L)'
;MNRTEPDTVQLSYVDPGWDHLAHFRRPGRDTLRHIEVDQRGQMDIRWIDGAVHLKVRVDGWSDIPMNLQFLIRGNHQLTCEGEHTTLSPGGVTYTTGQTVTISSGQGRGIRIEGLPASAHRMMMPDSRTIVGHAERRCHRLVAALFTPVDLNLIITPIEL
;
A
#
# COMPACT_ATOMS: atom_id res chain seq x y z
N MET A 1 -6.97 -0.48 -18.98
CA MET A 1 -5.55 -0.87 -18.85
C MET A 1 -4.88 -0.59 -20.19
N ASN A 2 -4.12 0.49 -20.27
CA ASN A 2 -3.43 0.89 -21.50
C ASN A 2 -1.99 0.41 -21.44
N ARG A 3 -1.59 -0.45 -22.38
CA ARG A 3 -0.20 -0.86 -22.55
C ARG A 3 0.43 0.08 -23.57
N THR A 4 1.20 1.04 -23.09
CA THR A 4 1.82 2.08 -23.93
C THR A 4 3.18 1.68 -24.50
N GLU A 5 3.88 0.77 -23.82
CA GLU A 5 5.16 0.17 -24.25
C GLU A 5 5.16 -1.30 -23.84
N PRO A 6 5.99 -2.18 -24.46
CA PRO A 6 5.94 -3.62 -24.19
C PRO A 6 6.14 -3.99 -22.71
N ASP A 7 6.85 -3.15 -21.95
CA ASP A 7 7.19 -3.40 -20.55
C ASP A 7 6.60 -2.38 -19.57
N THR A 8 5.58 -1.63 -20.02
CA THR A 8 4.93 -0.59 -19.20
C THR A 8 3.43 -0.88 -19.04
N VAL A 9 2.95 -0.81 -17.81
CA VAL A 9 1.52 -0.86 -17.46
C VAL A 9 1.18 0.42 -16.72
N GLN A 10 0.16 1.12 -17.20
CA GLN A 10 -0.38 2.30 -16.55
C GLN A 10 -1.76 2.02 -15.99
N LEU A 11 -1.97 2.34 -14.73
CA LEU A 11 -3.25 2.29 -14.04
C LEU A 11 -3.62 3.71 -13.61
N SER A 12 -4.88 4.07 -13.80
CA SER A 12 -5.40 5.35 -13.31
C SER A 12 -6.75 5.14 -12.64
N TYR A 13 -7.02 5.93 -11.62
CA TYR A 13 -8.32 5.97 -10.97
C TYR A 13 -8.70 7.42 -10.65
N VAL A 14 -9.99 7.67 -10.57
CA VAL A 14 -10.56 8.89 -10.03
C VAL A 14 -11.49 8.49 -8.92
N ASP A 15 -11.26 9.04 -7.74
CA ASP A 15 -12.15 8.83 -6.59
C ASP A 15 -12.99 10.10 -6.42
N PRO A 16 -14.29 10.06 -6.73
CA PRO A 16 -15.18 11.22 -6.60
C PRO A 16 -15.53 11.54 -5.14
N GLY A 17 -15.16 10.68 -4.22
CA GLY A 17 -15.46 10.81 -2.81
C GLY A 17 -15.83 9.49 -2.16
N TRP A 18 -16.09 9.54 -0.88
CA TRP A 18 -16.55 8.39 -0.12
C TRP A 18 -17.70 8.75 0.81
N ASP A 19 -18.53 7.76 1.09
CA ASP A 19 -19.58 7.86 2.09
C ASP A 19 -18.99 7.65 3.48
N HIS A 20 -19.10 8.65 4.32
CA HIS A 20 -18.68 8.57 5.70
C HIS A 20 -19.90 8.37 6.61
N LEU A 21 -19.94 7.25 7.31
CA LEU A 21 -20.85 7.05 8.43
C LEU A 21 -20.37 7.89 9.61
N ALA A 22 -20.98 9.04 9.78
CA ALA A 22 -20.78 9.83 10.98
C ALA A 22 -21.43 9.08 12.16
N HIS A 23 -20.63 8.28 12.86
CA HIS A 23 -21.05 7.65 14.13
C HIS A 23 -21.21 8.69 15.24
N PHE A 24 -22.17 9.56 15.11
CA PHE A 24 -22.69 10.26 16.26
C PHE A 24 -23.74 9.35 16.89
N ARG A 25 -23.41 8.84 18.06
CA ARG A 25 -24.28 8.03 18.93
C ARG A 25 -25.54 8.78 19.30
N ARG A 26 -26.44 9.00 18.36
CA ARG A 26 -27.84 9.31 18.63
C ARG A 26 -28.65 8.18 18.03
N PRO A 27 -29.35 7.39 18.85
CA PRO A 27 -30.26 6.36 18.36
C PRO A 27 -31.23 6.99 17.35
N GLY A 28 -31.26 6.47 16.13
CA GLY A 28 -32.26 6.81 15.12
C GLY A 28 -31.87 7.83 14.06
N ARG A 29 -30.59 8.23 13.93
CA ARG A 29 -30.12 9.08 12.83
C ARG A 29 -28.74 8.66 12.36
N ASP A 30 -28.66 7.61 11.58
CA ASP A 30 -27.51 7.31 10.74
C ASP A 30 -27.56 8.22 9.51
N THR A 31 -26.90 9.36 9.58
CA THR A 31 -26.74 10.24 8.41
C THR A 31 -25.45 9.85 7.70
N LEU A 32 -25.59 9.18 6.56
CA LEU A 32 -24.51 9.10 5.56
C LEU A 32 -24.21 10.51 5.10
N ARG A 33 -22.98 10.95 5.29
CA ARG A 33 -22.46 12.17 4.66
C ARG A 33 -21.56 11.73 3.52
N HIS A 34 -21.94 12.10 2.32
CA HIS A 34 -21.05 12.03 1.18
C HIS A 34 -20.00 13.14 1.32
N ILE A 35 -18.73 12.75 1.28
CA ILE A 35 -17.60 13.69 1.25
C ILE A 35 -17.05 13.62 -0.17
N GLU A 36 -17.28 14.67 -0.93
CA GLU A 36 -16.67 14.81 -2.25
C GLU A 36 -15.17 15.07 -2.07
N VAL A 37 -14.35 14.22 -2.67
CA VAL A 37 -12.90 14.37 -2.74
C VAL A 37 -12.52 14.21 -4.20
N ASP A 38 -11.96 15.24 -4.80
CA ASP A 38 -11.38 15.13 -6.14
C ASP A 38 -9.96 14.55 -6.03
N GLN A 39 -9.89 13.24 -5.84
CA GLN A 39 -8.62 12.53 -5.82
C GLN A 39 -8.41 11.80 -7.14
N ARG A 40 -7.22 11.99 -7.70
CA ARG A 40 -6.79 11.34 -8.94
C ARG A 40 -5.52 10.59 -8.68
N GLY A 41 -5.55 9.29 -8.93
CA GLY A 41 -4.41 8.43 -8.77
C GLY A 41 -3.91 7.90 -10.11
N GLN A 42 -2.60 7.84 -10.24
CA GLN A 42 -1.91 7.21 -11.35
C GLN A 42 -0.81 6.30 -10.80
N MET A 43 -0.69 5.13 -11.39
CA MET A 43 0.38 4.19 -11.10
C MET A 43 0.99 3.72 -12.42
N ASP A 44 2.28 3.97 -12.59
CA ASP A 44 3.07 3.48 -13.71
C ASP A 44 3.96 2.34 -13.22
N ILE A 45 3.84 1.19 -13.86
CA ILE A 45 4.63 -0.01 -13.56
C ILE A 45 5.51 -0.30 -14.76
N ARG A 46 6.82 -0.34 -14.56
CA ARG A 46 7.81 -0.64 -15.61
C ARG A 46 8.74 -1.75 -15.16
N TRP A 47 9.08 -2.64 -16.09
CA TRP A 47 10.11 -3.64 -15.90
C TRP A 47 11.39 -3.18 -16.56
N ILE A 48 12.43 -2.90 -15.76
CA ILE A 48 13.71 -2.36 -16.24
C ILE A 48 14.84 -3.13 -15.56
N ASP A 49 15.75 -3.69 -16.32
CA ASP A 49 16.98 -4.37 -15.84
C ASP A 49 16.74 -5.41 -14.73
N GLY A 50 15.65 -6.17 -14.85
CA GLY A 50 15.30 -7.21 -13.90
C GLY A 50 14.61 -6.71 -12.61
N ALA A 51 14.35 -5.42 -12.51
CA ALA A 51 13.61 -4.79 -11.41
C ALA A 51 12.26 -4.24 -11.88
N VAL A 52 11.30 -4.16 -10.94
CA VAL A 52 10.03 -3.47 -11.16
C VAL A 52 10.15 -2.05 -10.62
N HIS A 53 10.00 -1.07 -11.49
CA HIS A 53 9.90 0.33 -11.14
C HIS A 53 8.43 0.72 -11.04
N LEU A 54 8.03 1.21 -9.88
CA LEU A 54 6.66 1.59 -9.59
C LEU A 54 6.64 3.08 -9.25
N LYS A 55 5.95 3.87 -10.07
CA LYS A 55 5.69 5.28 -9.78
C LYS A 55 4.24 5.46 -9.41
N VAL A 56 3.99 6.00 -8.22
CA VAL A 56 2.65 6.26 -7.70
C VAL A 56 2.48 7.76 -7.50
N ARG A 57 1.45 8.31 -8.11
CA ARG A 57 1.04 9.71 -7.93
C ARG A 57 -0.40 9.77 -7.48
N VAL A 58 -0.67 10.59 -6.50
CA VAL A 58 -2.03 10.91 -6.08
C VAL A 58 -2.11 12.40 -5.84
N ASP A 59 -2.95 13.05 -6.65
CA ASP A 59 -3.26 14.47 -6.56
C ASP A 59 -4.66 14.63 -5.96
N GLY A 60 -4.94 15.81 -5.44
CA GLY A 60 -6.24 16.17 -4.86
C GLY A 60 -6.08 16.94 -3.56
N TRP A 61 -6.98 16.74 -2.62
CA TRP A 61 -6.92 17.41 -1.32
C TRP A 61 -5.67 17.01 -0.55
N SER A 62 -5.06 17.99 0.14
CA SER A 62 -3.88 17.75 0.99
C SER A 62 -4.27 17.01 2.26
N ASP A 63 -3.28 16.31 2.82
CA ASP A 63 -3.36 15.63 4.11
C ASP A 63 -4.45 14.53 4.22
N ILE A 64 -4.89 14.01 3.06
CA ILE A 64 -5.76 12.83 3.08
C ILE A 64 -4.90 11.59 3.33
N PRO A 65 -5.21 10.84 4.40
CA PRO A 65 -4.48 9.63 4.72
C PRO A 65 -4.74 8.52 3.70
N MET A 66 -3.67 7.89 3.22
CA MET A 66 -3.69 6.80 2.27
C MET A 66 -2.76 5.67 2.70
N ASN A 67 -3.02 4.49 2.19
CA ASN A 67 -2.14 3.33 2.39
C ASN A 67 -1.75 2.71 1.06
N LEU A 68 -0.46 2.57 0.84
CA LEU A 68 0.05 1.67 -0.16
C LEU A 68 0.23 0.30 0.49
N GLN A 69 -0.44 -0.71 -0.06
CA GLN A 69 -0.42 -2.05 0.50
C GLN A 69 0.20 -3.05 -0.46
N PHE A 70 1.13 -3.85 0.07
CA PHE A 70 1.66 -5.03 -0.60
C PHE A 70 1.06 -6.27 0.04
N LEU A 71 0.42 -7.09 -0.77
CA LEU A 71 -0.15 -8.37 -0.32
C LEU A 71 0.89 -9.49 -0.52
N ILE A 72 1.43 -9.99 0.57
CA ILE A 72 2.48 -10.99 0.57
C ILE A 72 1.86 -12.34 0.95
N ARG A 73 1.91 -13.28 0.02
CA ARG A 73 1.33 -14.60 0.21
C ARG A 73 2.35 -15.56 0.81
N GLY A 74 1.94 -16.29 1.84
CA GLY A 74 2.78 -17.28 2.52
C GLY A 74 3.50 -16.70 3.73
N ASN A 75 4.44 -17.48 4.26
CA ASN A 75 5.27 -17.08 5.40
C ASN A 75 6.62 -16.58 4.89
N HIS A 76 7.03 -15.41 5.34
CA HIS A 76 8.27 -14.76 4.96
C HIS A 76 8.93 -14.08 6.15
N GLN A 77 10.19 -13.70 6.00
CA GLN A 77 10.87 -12.81 6.92
C GLN A 77 10.97 -11.42 6.29
N LEU A 78 10.59 -10.41 7.04
CA LEU A 78 10.79 -9.01 6.70
C LEU A 78 12.00 -8.51 7.48
N THR A 79 12.90 -7.83 6.80
CA THR A 79 13.98 -7.06 7.41
C THR A 79 13.81 -5.60 7.04
N CYS A 80 13.73 -4.74 8.05
CA CYS A 80 13.64 -3.30 7.93
C CYS A 80 14.59 -2.66 8.95
N GLU A 81 15.55 -1.85 8.49
CA GLU A 81 16.52 -1.16 9.36
C GLU A 81 17.22 -2.08 10.38
N GLY A 82 17.48 -3.32 9.99
CA GLY A 82 18.11 -4.33 10.85
C GLY A 82 17.15 -5.08 11.78
N GLU A 83 15.92 -4.67 11.89
CA GLU A 83 14.89 -5.41 12.62
C GLU A 83 14.26 -6.51 11.74
N HIS A 84 13.99 -7.66 12.36
CA HIS A 84 13.40 -8.81 11.70
C HIS A 84 11.98 -9.07 12.21
N THR A 85 11.05 -9.22 11.29
CA THR A 85 9.64 -9.54 11.59
C THR A 85 9.16 -10.71 10.74
N THR A 86 8.50 -11.68 11.36
CA THR A 86 7.87 -12.78 10.61
C THR A 86 6.55 -12.32 10.03
N LEU A 87 6.41 -12.43 8.71
CA LEU A 87 5.18 -12.18 7.99
C LEU A 87 4.38 -13.49 7.88
N SER A 88 3.15 -13.46 8.34
CA SER A 88 2.25 -14.61 8.25
C SER A 88 0.87 -14.19 7.74
N PRO A 89 0.13 -15.09 7.08
CA PRO A 89 -1.20 -14.79 6.56
C PRO A 89 -2.13 -14.20 7.61
N GLY A 90 -2.86 -13.17 7.25
CA GLY A 90 -3.77 -12.43 8.12
C GLY A 90 -3.11 -11.35 8.97
N GLY A 91 -1.76 -11.27 8.98
CA GLY A 91 -1.02 -10.24 9.68
C GLY A 91 -0.95 -8.90 8.94
N VAL A 92 -0.56 -7.86 9.67
CA VAL A 92 -0.32 -6.52 9.14
C VAL A 92 0.98 -5.98 9.75
N THR A 93 1.87 -5.48 8.90
CA THR A 93 3.09 -4.77 9.33
C THR A 93 3.16 -3.42 8.62
N TYR A 94 3.43 -2.37 9.38
CA TYR A 94 3.68 -1.04 8.84
C TYR A 94 5.17 -0.85 8.60
N THR A 95 5.53 -0.32 7.43
CA THR A 95 6.93 0.03 7.15
C THR A 95 7.28 1.33 7.86
N THR A 96 8.46 1.36 8.46
CA THR A 96 9.01 2.55 9.11
C THR A 96 10.25 3.07 8.40
N GLY A 97 10.89 2.24 7.58
CA GLY A 97 12.10 2.56 6.84
C GLY A 97 11.90 2.69 5.34
N GLN A 98 12.83 3.34 4.68
CA GLN A 98 12.80 3.57 3.23
C GLN A 98 13.10 2.32 2.41
N THR A 99 13.70 1.31 3.02
CA THR A 99 14.06 0.06 2.37
C THR A 99 13.62 -1.12 3.22
N VAL A 100 12.95 -2.07 2.59
CA VAL A 100 12.59 -3.34 3.23
C VAL A 100 13.04 -4.51 2.36
N THR A 101 13.44 -5.59 3.01
CA THR A 101 13.76 -6.86 2.37
C THR A 101 12.77 -7.92 2.85
N ILE A 102 12.18 -8.64 1.92
CA ILE A 102 11.27 -9.75 2.20
C ILE A 102 11.91 -11.01 1.65
N SER A 103 12.19 -11.97 2.52
CA SER A 103 12.87 -13.21 2.16
C SER A 103 11.98 -14.44 2.37
N SER A 104 12.11 -15.40 1.47
CA SER A 104 11.63 -16.76 1.67
C SER A 104 12.72 -17.58 2.35
N GLY A 105 12.35 -18.63 3.06
CA GLY A 105 13.32 -19.54 3.69
C GLY A 105 14.21 -20.34 2.72
N GLN A 106 14.19 -20.00 1.41
CA GLN A 106 14.93 -20.70 0.35
C GLN A 106 16.09 -19.84 -0.24
N GLY A 107 16.56 -18.83 0.48
CA GLY A 107 17.66 -17.96 0.01
C GLY A 107 17.27 -17.00 -1.11
N ARG A 108 15.98 -16.79 -1.34
CA ARG A 108 15.45 -15.83 -2.32
C ARG A 108 14.55 -14.82 -1.66
N GLY A 109 14.51 -13.63 -2.23
CA GLY A 109 13.67 -12.57 -1.70
C GLY A 109 13.47 -11.44 -2.69
N ILE A 110 12.87 -10.38 -2.19
CA ILE A 110 12.75 -9.10 -2.88
C ILE A 110 13.19 -7.99 -1.94
N ARG A 111 13.78 -6.95 -2.53
CA ARG A 111 14.04 -5.68 -1.86
C ARG A 111 13.10 -4.64 -2.44
N ILE A 112 12.49 -3.84 -1.57
CA ILE A 112 11.66 -2.69 -1.93
C ILE A 112 12.36 -1.45 -1.41
N GLU A 113 12.69 -0.52 -2.29
CA GLU A 113 13.37 0.73 -2.00
C GLU A 113 12.47 1.92 -2.37
N GLY A 114 12.70 3.05 -1.71
CA GLY A 114 11.94 4.29 -1.94
C GLY A 114 10.62 4.38 -1.16
N LEU A 115 10.43 3.52 -0.17
CA LEU A 115 9.27 3.64 0.72
C LEU A 115 9.36 4.95 1.52
N PRO A 116 8.23 5.58 1.85
CA PRO A 116 8.24 6.75 2.70
C PRO A 116 8.72 6.37 4.09
N ALA A 117 9.62 7.19 4.67
CA ALA A 117 9.95 7.09 6.08
C ALA A 117 8.74 7.58 6.89
N SER A 118 7.84 6.69 7.17
CA SER A 118 6.61 7.01 7.88
C SER A 118 6.84 6.83 9.38
N ALA A 119 6.98 7.93 10.09
CA ALA A 119 7.03 7.95 11.56
C ALA A 119 5.63 7.71 12.19
N HIS A 120 4.59 7.66 11.40
CA HIS A 120 3.22 7.60 11.90
C HIS A 120 2.60 6.23 11.65
N ARG A 121 2.45 5.48 12.73
CA ARG A 121 1.50 4.38 12.77
C ARG A 121 0.10 4.98 12.68
N MET A 122 -0.40 5.15 11.49
CA MET A 122 -1.81 5.42 11.35
C MET A 122 -2.57 4.18 11.77
N MET A 123 -3.23 4.27 12.92
CA MET A 123 -4.27 3.31 13.27
C MET A 123 -5.38 3.45 12.21
N MET A 124 -5.32 2.61 11.20
CA MET A 124 -6.49 2.40 10.37
C MET A 124 -7.57 1.86 11.30
N PRO A 125 -8.77 2.46 11.29
CA PRO A 125 -9.90 1.79 11.88
C PRO A 125 -9.94 0.38 11.28
N ASP A 126 -10.19 -0.59 12.12
CA ASP A 126 -10.27 -2.00 11.77
C ASP A 126 -11.23 -2.18 10.58
N SER A 127 -10.69 -2.11 9.38
CA SER A 127 -11.44 -2.21 8.13
C SER A 127 -11.80 -3.67 7.85
N ARG A 128 -12.32 -4.37 8.85
CA ARG A 128 -12.81 -5.75 8.70
C ARG A 128 -13.86 -5.90 7.61
N THR A 129 -14.42 -4.81 7.15
CA THR A 129 -15.57 -4.78 6.27
C THR A 129 -15.26 -4.79 4.76
N ILE A 130 -14.03 -4.46 4.33
CA ILE A 130 -13.73 -4.30 2.89
C ILE A 130 -12.84 -5.41 2.36
N VAL A 131 -12.38 -6.29 3.23
CA VAL A 131 -11.33 -7.23 2.92
C VAL A 131 -11.92 -8.54 2.45
N GLY A 132 -11.83 -8.78 1.16
CA GLY A 132 -12.22 -10.05 0.56
C GLY A 132 -11.37 -11.24 1.06
N HIS A 133 -11.79 -12.45 0.72
CA HIS A 133 -11.12 -13.71 1.13
C HIS A 133 -9.61 -13.77 0.82
N ALA A 134 -9.09 -12.95 -0.09
CA ALA A 134 -7.67 -12.88 -0.44
C ALA A 134 -6.79 -12.39 0.71
N GLU A 135 -7.24 -11.46 1.53
CA GLU A 135 -6.44 -10.88 2.60
C GLU A 135 -6.24 -11.83 3.78
N ARG A 136 -7.16 -12.74 4.04
CA ARG A 136 -6.96 -13.79 5.07
C ARG A 136 -5.82 -14.75 4.73
N ARG A 137 -5.42 -14.78 3.44
CA ARG A 137 -4.35 -15.66 2.92
C ARG A 137 -3.03 -14.93 2.70
N CYS A 138 -3.00 -13.62 2.91
CA CYS A 138 -1.83 -12.78 2.71
C CYS A 138 -1.50 -12.02 3.98
N HIS A 139 -0.22 -11.69 4.14
CA HIS A 139 0.22 -10.65 5.04
C HIS A 139 0.14 -9.30 4.34
N ARG A 140 -0.29 -8.27 5.02
CA ARG A 140 -0.33 -6.89 4.51
C ARG A 140 0.89 -6.13 4.99
N LEU A 141 1.77 -5.76 4.08
CA LEU A 141 2.81 -4.78 4.32
C LEU A 141 2.28 -3.42 3.89
N VAL A 142 2.25 -2.46 4.80
CA VAL A 142 1.56 -1.18 4.63
C VAL A 142 2.55 -0.03 4.76
N ALA A 143 2.59 0.83 3.75
CA ALA A 143 3.23 2.14 3.83
C ALA A 143 2.15 3.21 3.97
N ALA A 144 2.17 3.96 5.08
CA ALA A 144 1.23 5.04 5.33
C ALA A 144 1.69 6.30 4.59
N LEU A 145 0.78 6.96 3.92
CA LEU A 145 1.01 8.11 3.06
C LEU A 145 -0.01 9.21 3.37
N PHE A 146 0.32 10.43 2.96
CA PHE A 146 -0.62 11.54 2.94
C PHE A 146 -0.59 12.21 1.57
N THR A 147 -1.72 12.63 1.07
CA THR A 147 -1.80 13.37 -0.20
C THR A 147 -1.23 14.79 -0.06
N PRO A 148 -0.61 15.35 -1.12
CA PRO A 148 -0.34 14.68 -2.39
C PRO A 148 0.77 13.62 -2.28
N VAL A 149 0.71 12.60 -3.14
CA VAL A 149 1.71 11.53 -3.19
C VAL A 149 2.47 11.61 -4.50
N ASP A 150 3.80 11.60 -4.45
CA ASP A 150 4.68 11.34 -5.58
C ASP A 150 5.78 10.39 -5.10
N LEU A 151 5.59 9.11 -5.36
CA LEU A 151 6.42 8.04 -4.84
C LEU A 151 7.02 7.24 -5.98
N ASN A 152 8.33 6.99 -5.88
CA ASN A 152 9.04 6.12 -6.80
C ASN A 152 9.61 4.94 -6.02
N LEU A 153 9.18 3.73 -6.35
CA LEU A 153 9.64 2.50 -5.73
C LEU A 153 10.40 1.64 -6.72
N ILE A 154 11.41 0.94 -6.24
CA ILE A 154 12.14 -0.08 -6.99
C ILE A 154 11.99 -1.39 -6.23
N ILE A 155 11.51 -2.41 -6.92
CA ILE A 155 11.36 -3.76 -6.37
C ILE A 155 12.32 -4.67 -7.12
N THR A 156 13.36 -5.10 -6.43
CA THR A 156 14.45 -5.91 -7.00
C THR A 156 14.41 -7.32 -6.43
N PRO A 157 14.44 -8.37 -7.25
CA PRO A 157 14.72 -9.72 -6.80
C PRO A 157 16.12 -9.80 -6.19
N ILE A 158 16.28 -10.52 -5.11
CA ILE A 158 17.57 -10.72 -4.45
C ILE A 158 17.82 -12.21 -4.15
N GLU A 159 19.06 -12.61 -4.15
CA GLU A 159 19.57 -13.85 -3.57
C GLU A 159 20.22 -13.52 -2.23
N LEU A 160 19.98 -14.34 -1.20
CA LEU A 160 20.40 -14.14 0.18
C LEU A 160 21.38 -15.21 0.60
#